data_65dab5293c5c0c68c87a6ae4ee60edf1
#
_entry.id   65dab5293c5c0c68c87a6ae4ee60edf1
#
_cell.length_a   1.000
_cell.length_b   1.000
_cell.length_c   1.000
_cell.angle_alpha   90.00
_cell.angle_beta   90.00
_cell.angle_gamma   90.00
#
_symmetry.space_group_name_H-M   'P 1'
#
loop_
_entity.id
_entity.type
_entity.pdbx_description
1 polymer ?
#
loop_
_entity_poly.entity_id
_entity_poly.type
_entity_poly.pdbx_seq_one_letter_code
_entity_poly.pdbx_strand_id
1 'polypeptide(L)'
;AGLHCTPEFLKRIDDKVIMREEFTLHVGAGTFKPVKTEDVADHEMHAEHFAVKLSTIQSLLRHEGKAIAVGTTSVRTLESLYYIGEQIIAGVQPDEDGEFHVSQWEPYGNQPSSDFSAAKEQNPNQKSSPIEALKAIEH
;
A
#
# COMPACT_ATOMS: atom_id res chain seq x y z
N ALA A 1 12.76 -4.30 8.39
CA ALA A 1 12.97 -2.86 8.28
C ALA A 1 13.20 -2.26 9.66
N GLY A 2 13.94 -1.17 9.77
CA GLY A 2 14.06 -0.47 11.04
C GLY A 2 15.30 -0.74 11.88
N LEU A 3 16.20 -1.63 11.48
CA LEU A 3 17.47 -1.84 12.20
C LEU A 3 18.32 -0.56 12.32
N HIS A 4 18.16 0.39 11.41
CA HIS A 4 18.84 1.68 11.43
C HIS A 4 18.07 2.76 12.21
N CYS A 5 16.85 2.48 12.64
CA CYS A 5 16.02 3.40 13.43
C CYS A 5 16.32 3.20 14.93
N THR A 6 17.51 3.59 15.34
CA THR A 6 17.88 3.58 16.77
C THR A 6 17.08 4.62 17.55
N PRO A 7 16.95 4.48 18.88
CA PRO A 7 16.28 5.48 19.71
C PRO A 7 16.86 6.90 19.52
N GLU A 8 18.18 7.02 19.38
CA GLU A 8 18.87 8.28 19.14
C GLU A 8 18.50 8.88 17.77
N PHE A 9 18.38 8.03 16.73
CA PHE A 9 17.96 8.48 15.41
C PHE A 9 16.51 8.96 15.44
N LEU A 10 15.61 8.22 16.08
CA LEU A 10 14.21 8.61 16.23
C LEU A 10 14.07 9.93 16.99
N LYS A 11 14.84 10.08 18.10
CA LYS A 11 14.90 11.35 18.83
C LYS A 11 15.33 12.53 17.95
N ARG A 12 16.33 12.33 17.08
CA ARG A 12 16.79 13.38 16.13
C ARG A 12 15.72 13.75 15.12
N ILE A 13 14.86 12.81 14.70
CA ILE A 13 13.71 13.09 13.84
C ILE A 13 12.71 13.97 14.60
N ASP A 14 12.40 13.60 15.86
CA ASP A 14 11.46 14.32 16.69
C ASP A 14 11.97 15.75 17.01
N ASP A 15 13.27 15.90 17.32
CA ASP A 15 13.91 17.19 17.55
C ASP A 15 13.85 18.12 16.31
N LYS A 16 13.73 17.55 15.12
CA LYS A 16 13.53 18.31 13.86
C LYS A 16 12.07 18.55 13.51
N VAL A 17 11.14 18.19 14.39
CA VAL A 17 9.70 18.32 14.18
C VAL A 17 9.22 17.58 12.91
N ILE A 18 9.90 16.50 12.54
CA ILE A 18 9.48 15.64 11.44
C ILE A 18 8.42 14.68 11.98
N MET A 19 7.23 14.77 11.42
CA MET A 19 6.11 13.91 11.83
C MET A 19 6.39 12.46 11.49
N ARG A 20 6.12 11.56 12.44
CA ARG A 20 6.19 10.10 12.25
C ARG A 20 4.80 9.51 12.36
N GLU A 21 4.50 8.63 11.43
CA GLU A 21 3.27 7.85 11.43
C GLU A 21 3.62 6.37 11.50
N GLU A 22 2.78 5.62 12.18
CA GLU A 22 2.95 4.18 12.37
C GLU A 22 1.66 3.46 11.98
N PHE A 23 1.81 2.31 11.35
CA PHE A 23 0.70 1.42 11.08
C PHE A 23 1.09 -0.02 11.43
N THR A 24 0.09 -0.85 11.66
CA THR A 24 0.29 -2.25 12.06
C THR A 24 0.21 -3.13 10.83
N LEU A 25 1.23 -3.98 10.66
CA LEU A 25 1.20 -5.09 9.70
C LEU A 25 1.24 -6.41 10.47
N HIS A 26 0.40 -7.33 10.04
CA HIS A 26 0.41 -8.72 10.50
C HIS A 26 1.18 -9.56 9.49
N VAL A 27 2.47 -9.76 9.79
CA VAL A 27 3.38 -10.51 8.92
C VAL A 27 3.20 -11.99 9.14
N GLY A 28 2.73 -12.71 8.11
CA GLY A 28 2.57 -14.16 8.15
C GLY A 28 3.89 -14.91 7.97
N ALA A 29 3.92 -16.19 8.37
CA ALA A 29 5.09 -17.07 8.21
C ALA A 29 5.52 -17.29 6.74
N GLY A 30 4.66 -16.93 5.79
CA GLY A 30 4.92 -17.01 4.35
C GLY A 30 5.70 -15.85 3.75
N THR A 31 5.88 -14.74 4.48
CA THR A 31 6.40 -13.46 3.96
C THR A 31 7.81 -13.55 3.34
N PHE A 32 8.59 -14.56 3.70
CA PHE A 32 9.98 -14.72 3.26
C PHE A 32 10.20 -16.00 2.44
N LYS A 33 9.15 -16.53 1.79
CA LYS A 33 9.33 -17.68 0.88
C LYS A 33 10.14 -17.23 -0.32
N PRO A 34 11.25 -17.94 -0.65
CA PRO A 34 12.01 -17.64 -1.86
C PRO A 34 11.16 -17.95 -3.09
N VAL A 35 11.32 -17.14 -4.13
CA VAL A 35 10.73 -17.42 -5.44
C VAL A 35 11.30 -18.74 -5.97
N LYS A 36 10.42 -19.69 -6.29
CA LYS A 36 10.77 -21.03 -6.79
C LYS A 36 10.21 -21.32 -8.18
N THR A 37 9.44 -20.40 -8.72
CA THR A 37 8.83 -20.49 -10.04
C THR A 37 9.79 -19.94 -11.10
N GLU A 38 9.80 -20.51 -12.29
CA GLU A 38 10.58 -20.00 -13.42
C GLU A 38 9.97 -18.71 -13.97
N ASP A 39 8.63 -18.60 -13.95
CA ASP A 39 7.93 -17.38 -14.32
C ASP A 39 7.48 -16.61 -13.08
N VAL A 40 7.71 -15.31 -13.08
CA VAL A 40 7.26 -14.41 -12.00
C VAL A 40 5.73 -14.38 -11.91
N ALA A 41 5.05 -14.58 -13.03
CA ALA A 41 3.58 -14.62 -13.07
C ALA A 41 2.99 -15.78 -12.26
N ASP A 42 3.72 -16.89 -12.15
CA ASP A 42 3.32 -18.08 -11.41
C ASP A 42 3.65 -18.02 -9.92
N HIS A 43 4.37 -16.97 -9.49
CA HIS A 43 4.69 -16.79 -8.08
C HIS A 43 3.54 -16.15 -7.33
N GLU A 44 2.87 -16.96 -6.52
CA GLU A 44 1.78 -16.49 -5.66
C GLU A 44 2.31 -15.76 -4.43
N MET A 45 1.98 -14.48 -4.32
CA MET A 45 2.25 -13.68 -3.13
C MET A 45 1.12 -13.87 -2.12
N HIS A 46 1.48 -14.18 -0.87
CA HIS A 46 0.48 -14.28 0.19
C HIS A 46 -0.02 -12.89 0.60
N ALA A 47 -1.28 -12.86 1.04
CA ALA A 47 -1.89 -11.67 1.59
C ALA A 47 -1.33 -11.36 2.99
N GLU A 48 -1.23 -10.08 3.30
CA GLU A 48 -0.88 -9.58 4.62
C GLU A 48 -1.95 -8.60 5.07
N HIS A 49 -2.44 -8.79 6.29
CA HIS A 49 -3.37 -7.83 6.89
C HIS A 49 -2.61 -6.62 7.41
N PHE A 50 -3.15 -5.45 7.17
CA PHE A 50 -2.64 -4.22 7.74
C PHE A 50 -3.79 -3.35 8.29
N ALA A 51 -3.47 -2.56 9.29
CA ALA A 51 -4.38 -1.57 9.85
C ALA A 51 -3.72 -0.19 9.86
N VAL A 52 -4.45 0.79 9.37
CA VAL A 52 -4.04 2.19 9.33
C VAL A 52 -5.07 3.04 10.07
N LYS A 53 -4.60 3.88 10.96
CA LYS A 53 -5.49 4.78 11.70
C LYS A 53 -6.03 5.88 10.78
N LEU A 54 -7.29 6.29 10.98
CA LEU A 54 -7.86 7.42 10.28
C LEU A 54 -6.99 8.69 10.41
N SER A 55 -6.40 8.92 11.60
CA SER A 55 -5.49 10.05 11.82
C SER A 55 -4.27 10.02 10.90
N THR A 56 -3.77 8.84 10.53
CA THR A 56 -2.66 8.68 9.58
C THR A 56 -3.10 9.01 8.15
N ILE A 57 -4.30 8.60 7.74
CA ILE A 57 -4.88 9.00 6.46
C ILE A 57 -5.02 10.53 6.38
N GLN A 58 -5.56 11.14 7.43
CA GLN A 58 -5.69 12.60 7.52
C GLN A 58 -4.33 13.31 7.51
N SER A 59 -3.31 12.71 8.13
CA SER A 59 -1.94 13.21 8.09
C SER A 59 -1.37 13.18 6.67
N LEU A 60 -1.56 12.07 5.95
CA LEU A 60 -1.15 11.96 4.55
C LEU A 60 -1.84 13.00 3.67
N LEU A 61 -3.15 13.21 3.87
CA LEU A 61 -3.91 14.23 3.14
C LEU A 61 -3.37 15.65 3.40
N ARG A 62 -3.11 16.00 4.67
CA ARG A 62 -2.53 17.30 5.03
C ARG A 62 -1.16 17.57 4.38
N HIS A 63 -0.41 16.51 4.10
CA HIS A 63 0.91 16.59 3.46
C HIS A 63 0.86 16.28 1.96
N GLU A 64 -0.32 16.34 1.35
CA GLU A 64 -0.51 16.10 -0.09
C GLU A 64 0.03 14.72 -0.54
N GLY A 65 -0.11 13.70 0.29
CA GLY A 65 0.42 12.36 0.04
C GLY A 65 1.95 12.25 0.12
N LYS A 66 2.65 13.33 0.47
CA LYS A 66 4.12 13.31 0.58
C LYS A 66 4.54 12.59 1.86
N ALA A 67 5.17 11.44 1.71
CA ALA A 67 5.66 10.62 2.82
C ALA A 67 6.98 9.94 2.46
N ILE A 68 7.78 9.66 3.46
CA ILE A 68 8.99 8.83 3.34
C ILE A 68 8.66 7.47 3.96
N ALA A 69 8.45 6.48 3.10
CA ALA A 69 8.20 5.12 3.56
C ALA A 69 9.49 4.46 4.03
N VAL A 70 9.46 3.85 5.21
CA VAL A 70 10.60 3.12 5.78
C VAL A 70 10.33 1.63 5.72
N GLY A 71 10.98 0.95 4.77
CA GLY A 71 10.84 -0.48 4.51
C GLY A 71 9.83 -0.81 3.40
N THR A 72 10.05 -1.95 2.74
CA THR A 72 9.23 -2.42 1.61
C THR A 72 7.78 -2.68 2.01
N THR A 73 7.54 -3.17 3.22
CA THR A 73 6.19 -3.36 3.76
C THR A 73 5.43 -2.05 3.92
N SER A 74 6.12 -0.97 4.32
CA SER A 74 5.51 0.37 4.38
C SER A 74 5.13 0.89 3.00
N VAL A 75 6.01 0.71 2.01
CA VAL A 75 5.71 1.06 0.61
C VAL A 75 4.48 0.29 0.14
N ARG A 76 4.47 -1.03 0.35
CA ARG A 76 3.35 -1.88 -0.06
C ARG A 76 2.02 -1.47 0.58
N THR A 77 2.04 -1.08 1.86
CA THR A 77 0.84 -0.59 2.54
C THR A 77 0.33 0.71 1.91
N LEU A 78 1.22 1.67 1.65
CA LEU A 78 0.81 2.95 1.03
C LEU A 78 0.26 2.74 -0.38
N GLU A 79 0.86 1.87 -1.18
CA GLU A 79 0.34 1.49 -2.49
C GLU A 79 -1.04 0.81 -2.37
N SER A 80 -1.21 -0.10 -1.40
CA SER A 80 -2.50 -0.76 -1.18
C SER A 80 -3.59 0.24 -0.78
N LEU A 81 -3.28 1.26 0.00
CA LEU A 81 -4.25 2.33 0.32
C LEU A 81 -4.76 3.04 -0.94
N TYR A 82 -3.89 3.28 -1.91
CA TYR A 82 -4.32 3.85 -3.19
C TYR A 82 -5.36 2.97 -3.89
N TYR A 83 -5.11 1.66 -4.00
CA TYR A 83 -6.04 0.74 -4.66
C TYR A 83 -7.34 0.54 -3.88
N ILE A 84 -7.29 0.54 -2.55
CA ILE A 84 -8.50 0.56 -1.71
C ILE A 84 -9.34 1.81 -2.01
N GLY A 85 -8.71 2.98 -2.11
CA GLY A 85 -9.39 4.21 -2.49
C GLY A 85 -10.03 4.12 -3.88
N GLU A 86 -9.35 3.55 -4.87
CA GLU A 86 -9.90 3.30 -6.20
C GLU A 86 -11.10 2.35 -6.16
N GLN A 87 -11.03 1.28 -5.35
CA GLN A 87 -12.14 0.36 -5.15
C GLN A 87 -13.38 1.08 -4.56
N ILE A 88 -13.17 1.91 -3.54
CA ILE A 88 -14.24 2.71 -2.92
C ILE A 88 -14.86 3.68 -3.92
N ILE A 89 -14.05 4.39 -4.71
CA ILE A 89 -14.53 5.29 -5.77
C ILE A 89 -15.35 4.52 -6.82
N ALA A 90 -14.94 3.30 -7.13
CA ALA A 90 -15.67 2.41 -8.04
C ALA A 90 -16.95 1.80 -7.42
N GLY A 91 -17.23 2.06 -6.14
CA GLY A 91 -18.42 1.55 -5.44
C GLY A 91 -18.29 0.12 -4.93
N VAL A 92 -17.06 -0.42 -4.87
CA VAL A 92 -16.81 -1.73 -4.26
C VAL A 92 -17.11 -1.63 -2.77
N GLN A 93 -17.83 -2.62 -2.26
CA GLN A 93 -18.13 -2.72 -0.83
C GLN A 93 -17.10 -3.62 -0.14
N PRO A 94 -16.79 -3.36 1.14
CA PRO A 94 -15.98 -4.29 1.93
C PRO A 94 -16.65 -5.65 2.03
N ASP A 95 -15.90 -6.66 2.37
CA ASP A 95 -16.41 -8.00 2.62
C ASP A 95 -17.25 -8.11 3.92
N GLU A 96 -17.66 -9.33 4.28
CA GLU A 96 -18.49 -9.60 5.48
C GLU A 96 -17.80 -9.20 6.79
N ASP A 97 -16.46 -9.18 6.82
CA ASP A 97 -15.63 -8.76 7.96
C ASP A 97 -15.34 -7.25 7.95
N GLY A 98 -15.79 -6.54 6.92
CA GLY A 98 -15.57 -5.11 6.72
C GLY A 98 -14.20 -4.78 6.15
N GLU A 99 -13.53 -5.73 5.50
CA GLU A 99 -12.19 -5.57 4.95
C GLU A 99 -12.22 -5.36 3.44
N PHE A 100 -11.23 -4.60 2.94
CA PHE A 100 -10.93 -4.47 1.52
C PHE A 100 -9.72 -5.33 1.16
N HIS A 101 -9.76 -5.92 -0.03
CA HIS A 101 -8.68 -6.78 -0.52
C HIS A 101 -8.06 -6.19 -1.78
N VAL A 102 -6.73 -6.06 -1.78
CA VAL A 102 -5.96 -5.65 -2.96
C VAL A 102 -5.22 -6.86 -3.48
N SER A 103 -5.56 -7.29 -4.70
CA SER A 103 -4.93 -8.44 -5.32
C SER A 103 -3.50 -8.15 -5.78
N GLN A 104 -2.68 -9.20 -5.90
CA GLN A 104 -1.32 -9.10 -6.40
C GLN A 104 -1.23 -8.43 -7.79
N TRP A 105 -2.24 -8.65 -8.64
CA TRP A 105 -2.26 -8.21 -10.03
C TRP A 105 -3.15 -6.98 -10.28
N GLU A 106 -3.75 -6.43 -9.24
CA GLU A 106 -4.60 -5.25 -9.36
C GLU A 106 -3.90 -4.04 -10.01
N PRO A 107 -2.62 -3.76 -9.71
CA PRO A 107 -1.88 -2.72 -10.41
C PRO A 107 -1.77 -2.93 -11.92
N TYR A 108 -1.92 -4.16 -12.38
CA TYR A 108 -1.77 -4.60 -13.76
C TYR A 108 -3.11 -5.04 -14.41
N GLY A 109 -4.24 -4.62 -13.84
CA GLY A 109 -5.57 -4.95 -14.37
C GLY A 109 -6.02 -6.38 -14.06
N ASN A 110 -5.59 -6.94 -12.95
CA ASN A 110 -5.94 -8.29 -12.48
C ASN A 110 -5.56 -9.42 -13.45
N GLN A 111 -4.61 -9.20 -14.35
CA GLN A 111 -4.07 -10.25 -15.22
C GLN A 111 -2.59 -10.49 -14.91
N PRO A 112 -2.21 -11.75 -14.67
CA PRO A 112 -0.81 -12.14 -14.68
C PRO A 112 -0.31 -12.06 -16.12
N SER A 113 0.19 -10.92 -16.55
CA SER A 113 0.79 -10.80 -17.87
C SER A 113 2.30 -10.97 -17.75
N SER A 114 2.84 -11.97 -18.43
CA SER A 114 4.27 -12.09 -18.73
C SER A 114 4.75 -10.92 -19.62
N ASP A 115 3.85 -10.13 -20.12
CA ASP A 115 4.14 -9.03 -21.03
C ASP A 115 3.85 -7.69 -20.35
N PHE A 116 4.89 -7.11 -19.73
CA PHE A 116 4.83 -5.77 -19.15
C PHE A 116 4.44 -4.65 -20.13
N SER A 117 4.41 -4.95 -21.44
CA SER A 117 3.95 -4.01 -22.46
C SER A 117 2.43 -3.82 -22.45
N ALA A 118 1.66 -4.84 -22.05
CA ALA A 118 0.19 -4.78 -21.99
C ALA A 118 -0.33 -3.88 -20.85
N ALA A 119 0.47 -3.67 -19.80
CA ALA A 119 0.11 -2.77 -18.68
C ALA A 119 0.01 -1.28 -19.09
N LYS A 120 0.49 -0.92 -20.28
CA LYS A 120 0.44 0.45 -20.81
C LYS A 120 -0.88 0.84 -21.47
N GLU A 121 -1.78 -0.10 -21.71
CA GLU A 121 -3.06 0.18 -22.40
C GLU A 121 -4.24 0.50 -21.48
N GLN A 122 -4.08 0.41 -20.17
CA GLN A 122 -5.06 0.99 -19.26
C GLN A 122 -4.94 2.51 -19.37
N ASN A 123 -5.98 3.11 -19.90
CA ASN A 123 -6.09 4.54 -20.15
C ASN A 123 -5.67 5.33 -18.89
N PRO A 124 -4.52 6.03 -18.88
CA PRO A 124 -4.04 6.73 -17.70
C PRO A 124 -4.97 7.88 -17.24
N ASN A 125 -5.95 8.21 -18.09
CA ASN A 125 -6.95 9.23 -17.81
C ASN A 125 -8.15 8.72 -16.97
N GLN A 126 -8.15 7.48 -16.51
CA GLN A 126 -9.27 6.88 -15.79
C GLN A 126 -8.96 6.54 -14.32
N LYS A 127 -7.72 6.69 -13.89
CA LYS A 127 -7.33 6.48 -12.48
C LYS A 127 -7.39 7.79 -11.72
N SER A 128 -7.94 7.73 -10.51
CA SER A 128 -8.00 8.88 -9.59
C SER A 128 -6.59 9.29 -9.14
N SER A 129 -6.43 10.53 -8.72
CA SER A 129 -5.19 10.94 -8.08
C SER A 129 -5.02 10.26 -6.71
N PRO A 130 -3.79 10.10 -6.20
CA PRO A 130 -3.58 9.54 -4.86
C PRO A 130 -4.33 10.30 -3.77
N ILE A 131 -4.54 11.60 -3.93
CA ILE A 131 -5.29 12.43 -3.00
C ILE A 131 -6.78 12.12 -3.04
N GLU A 132 -7.35 11.90 -4.23
CA GLU A 132 -8.75 11.49 -4.37
C GLU A 132 -9.00 10.12 -3.77
N ALA A 133 -8.10 9.16 -4.01
CA ALA A 133 -8.15 7.84 -3.41
C ALA A 133 -8.10 7.91 -1.87
N LEU A 134 -7.17 8.67 -1.30
CA LEU A 134 -7.08 8.86 0.16
C LEU A 134 -8.32 9.54 0.75
N LYS A 135 -8.93 10.50 0.04
CA LYS A 135 -10.18 11.14 0.46
C LYS A 135 -11.34 10.16 0.47
N ALA A 136 -11.40 9.22 -0.47
CA ALA A 136 -12.44 8.20 -0.49
C ALA A 136 -12.36 7.26 0.73
N ILE A 137 -11.16 7.00 1.25
CA ILE A 137 -10.97 6.18 2.45
C ILE A 137 -11.35 6.96 3.72
N GLU A 138 -11.22 8.30 3.72
CA GLU A 138 -11.52 9.13 4.91
C GLU A 138 -13.02 9.16 5.24
N HIS A 139 -13.88 8.96 4.25
CA HIS A 139 -15.35 9.03 4.35
C HIS A 139 -16.01 7.69 4.56
#